data_9b231b299cff3725bd90c27afbc03a8a
#
_entry.id   9b231b299cff3725bd90c27afbc03a8a
#
_cell.length_a   1.000
_cell.length_b   1.000
_cell.length_c   1.000
_cell.angle_alpha   90.00
_cell.angle_beta   90.00
_cell.angle_gamma   90.00
#
_symmetry.space_group_name_H-M   'P 1'
#
loop_
_entity.id
_entity.type
_entity.pdbx_description
1 polymer ?
#
loop_
_entity_poly.entity_id
_entity_poly.type
_entity_poly.pdbx_seq_one_letter_code
_entity_poly.pdbx_strand_id
1 'polypeptide(L)'
;MDSFGLERSIEPRHALAQQAWKIDNTMTLRSDEVLIDVKIININLASFNEILDETGEDRALLCQRVLEIVRERGKLHNPVTNSGGMLYGTVVELGPSYPNIYHIRPKDEIISLSSLTVTPLHITQILRIDCESAQLEVEG
;
A
#
# COMPACT_ATOMS: atom_id res chain seq x y z
N MET A 1 13.20 -16.43 9.35
CA MET A 1 12.98 -15.04 8.85
C MET A 1 12.54 -15.09 7.40
N ASP A 2 11.49 -14.37 7.08
CA ASP A 2 10.92 -14.33 5.73
C ASP A 2 11.31 -13.01 5.05
N SER A 3 12.45 -13.01 4.34
CA SER A 3 12.96 -11.79 3.69
C SER A 3 12.16 -11.34 2.46
N PHE A 4 11.23 -12.16 1.97
CA PHE A 4 10.42 -11.84 0.80
C PHE A 4 8.94 -11.58 1.11
N GLY A 5 8.57 -11.58 2.38
CA GLY A 5 7.18 -11.35 2.79
C GLY A 5 6.21 -12.47 2.42
N LEU A 6 6.71 -13.69 2.19
CA LEU A 6 5.87 -14.81 1.75
C LEU A 6 4.82 -15.21 2.78
N GLU A 7 5.12 -15.01 4.06
CA GLU A 7 4.19 -15.34 5.15
C GLU A 7 2.95 -14.44 5.17
N ARG A 8 3.01 -13.27 4.56
CA ARG A 8 1.86 -12.39 4.45
C ARG A 8 0.93 -12.73 3.29
N SER A 9 1.36 -13.59 2.36
CA SER A 9 0.51 -13.99 1.24
C SER A 9 -0.57 -14.97 1.69
N ILE A 10 -1.82 -14.65 1.38
CA ILE A 10 -3.00 -15.43 1.78
C ILE A 10 -3.56 -16.21 0.58
N GLU A 11 -3.67 -15.57 -0.58
CA GLU A 11 -4.27 -16.15 -1.79
C GLU A 11 -3.34 -15.97 -3.00
N PRO A 12 -2.57 -17.00 -3.40
CA PRO A 12 -2.30 -18.23 -2.66
C PRO A 12 -1.27 -18.03 -1.53
N ARG A 13 -1.29 -18.94 -0.57
CA ARG A 13 -0.33 -18.92 0.54
C ARG A 13 1.08 -19.10 0.02
N HIS A 14 2.03 -18.39 0.63
CA HIS A 14 3.47 -18.48 0.32
C HIS A 14 3.85 -18.09 -1.12
N ALA A 15 2.94 -17.46 -1.87
CA ALA A 15 3.28 -16.83 -3.14
C ALA A 15 4.07 -15.54 -2.90
N LEU A 16 4.81 -15.08 -3.91
CA LEU A 16 5.38 -13.75 -3.87
C LEU A 16 4.25 -12.71 -3.75
N ALA A 17 4.49 -11.64 -2.99
CA ALA A 17 3.45 -10.63 -2.73
C ALA A 17 2.87 -10.03 -4.02
N GLN A 18 3.68 -9.86 -5.06
CA GLN A 18 3.21 -9.38 -6.37
C GLN A 18 2.20 -10.33 -7.00
N GLN A 19 2.41 -11.63 -6.89
CA GLN A 19 1.58 -12.67 -7.51
C GLN A 19 0.33 -12.97 -6.68
N ALA A 20 0.37 -12.73 -5.38
CA ALA A 20 -0.74 -13.00 -4.49
C ALA A 20 -1.92 -12.06 -4.80
N TRP A 21 -3.11 -12.62 -4.90
CA TRP A 21 -4.34 -11.84 -5.00
C TRP A 21 -4.59 -11.06 -3.71
N LYS A 22 -4.35 -11.70 -2.58
CA LYS A 22 -4.57 -11.12 -1.25
C LYS A 22 -3.39 -11.36 -0.34
N ILE A 23 -3.03 -10.33 0.42
CA ILE A 23 -2.01 -10.41 1.46
C ILE A 23 -2.58 -9.97 2.81
N ASP A 24 -1.94 -10.43 3.88
CA ASP A 24 -2.30 -10.05 5.24
C ASP A 24 -1.82 -8.62 5.53
N ASN A 25 -2.76 -7.71 5.75
CA ASN A 25 -2.47 -6.32 6.10
C ASN A 25 -2.70 -6.03 7.59
N THR A 26 -2.66 -7.04 8.43
CA THR A 26 -2.66 -6.84 9.88
C THR A 26 -1.46 -5.99 10.27
N MET A 27 -1.70 -4.93 11.05
CA MET A 27 -0.65 -3.96 11.40
C MET A 27 0.19 -4.39 12.60
N THR A 28 0.19 -5.66 12.94
CA THR A 28 1.13 -6.24 13.90
C THR A 28 2.49 -6.40 13.21
N LEU A 29 3.47 -5.65 13.69
CA LEU A 29 4.81 -5.63 13.11
C LEU A 29 5.52 -6.98 13.28
N ARG A 30 6.00 -7.54 12.18
CA ARG A 30 6.85 -8.74 12.21
C ARG A 30 8.31 -8.33 12.39
N SER A 31 9.16 -9.30 12.77
CA SER A 31 10.53 -9.02 13.20
C SER A 31 11.42 -8.37 12.13
N ASP A 32 11.13 -8.59 10.86
CA ASP A 32 11.91 -8.10 9.72
C ASP A 32 11.21 -7.01 8.91
N GLU A 33 10.18 -6.41 9.48
CA GLU A 33 9.36 -5.38 8.84
C GLU A 33 9.59 -4.00 9.42
N VAL A 34 9.13 -2.98 8.70
CA VAL A 34 9.06 -1.59 9.14
C VAL A 34 7.61 -1.15 9.11
N LEU A 35 7.12 -0.59 10.22
CA LEU A 35 5.79 -0.02 10.30
C LEU A 35 5.84 1.45 9.94
N ILE A 36 4.99 1.85 9.01
CA ILE A 36 4.94 3.22 8.49
C ILE A 36 3.53 3.78 8.66
N ASP A 37 3.47 5.00 9.21
CA ASP A 37 2.24 5.79 9.22
C ASP A 37 2.12 6.46 7.85
N VAL A 38 1.27 5.90 7.00
CA VAL A 38 1.09 6.38 5.62
C VAL A 38 0.35 7.72 5.61
N LYS A 39 0.87 8.67 4.84
CA LYS A 39 0.29 10.01 4.70
C LYS A 39 -0.29 10.24 3.31
N ILE A 40 0.45 9.84 2.29
CA ILE A 40 0.08 10.05 0.89
C ILE A 40 0.35 8.77 0.13
N ILE A 41 -0.60 8.38 -0.71
CA ILE A 41 -0.36 7.37 -1.73
C ILE A 41 -0.40 8.03 -3.10
N ASN A 42 0.56 7.67 -3.95
CA ASN A 42 0.61 8.09 -5.34
C ASN A 42 0.29 6.88 -6.20
N ILE A 43 -0.92 6.87 -6.76
CA ILE A 43 -1.39 5.74 -7.55
C ILE A 43 -0.77 5.79 -8.95
N ASN A 44 -0.34 4.64 -9.46
CA ASN A 44 0.11 4.54 -10.84
C ASN A 44 -0.95 5.13 -11.77
N LEU A 45 -0.52 5.96 -12.73
CA LEU A 45 -1.44 6.74 -13.57
C LEU A 45 -2.42 5.84 -14.34
N ALA A 46 -1.96 4.70 -14.85
CA ALA A 46 -2.83 3.76 -15.54
C ALA A 46 -3.93 3.19 -14.61
N SER A 47 -3.56 2.82 -13.38
CA SER A 47 -4.51 2.38 -12.36
C SER A 47 -5.49 3.49 -12.00
N PHE A 48 -4.99 4.70 -11.78
CA PHE A 48 -5.82 5.83 -11.40
C PHE A 48 -6.86 6.15 -12.46
N ASN A 49 -6.44 6.25 -13.71
CA ASN A 49 -7.33 6.55 -14.82
C ASN A 49 -8.36 5.43 -15.04
N GLU A 50 -7.96 4.19 -14.89
CA GLU A 50 -8.89 3.06 -15.02
C GLU A 50 -9.97 3.09 -13.92
N ILE A 51 -9.57 3.33 -12.68
CA ILE A 51 -10.53 3.45 -11.58
C ILE A 51 -11.44 4.68 -11.79
N LEU A 52 -10.88 5.77 -12.25
CA LEU A 52 -11.65 7.00 -12.54
C LEU A 52 -12.70 6.74 -13.62
N ASP A 53 -12.34 6.05 -14.69
CA ASP A 53 -13.27 5.66 -15.77
C ASP A 53 -14.34 4.69 -15.26
N GLU A 54 -13.96 3.69 -14.47
CA GLU A 54 -14.89 2.72 -13.86
C GLU A 54 -15.94 3.41 -12.99
N THR A 55 -15.57 4.49 -12.33
CA THR A 55 -16.45 5.23 -11.40
C THR A 55 -17.14 6.43 -12.04
N GLY A 56 -17.03 6.59 -13.37
CA GLY A 56 -17.66 7.69 -14.10
C GLY A 56 -17.13 9.06 -13.72
N GLU A 57 -15.86 9.14 -13.38
CA GLU A 57 -15.16 10.36 -12.92
C GLU A 57 -15.74 10.96 -11.63
N ASP A 58 -16.45 10.16 -10.84
CA ASP A 58 -16.96 10.55 -9.53
C ASP A 58 -15.88 10.33 -8.47
N ARG A 59 -15.43 11.41 -7.84
CA ARG A 59 -14.36 11.36 -6.82
C ARG A 59 -14.75 10.56 -5.58
N ALA A 60 -16.01 10.65 -5.16
CA ALA A 60 -16.49 9.90 -4.00
C ALA A 60 -16.48 8.39 -4.29
N LEU A 61 -16.92 7.98 -5.48
CA LEU A 61 -16.89 6.59 -5.92
C LEU A 61 -15.46 6.11 -6.13
N LEU A 62 -14.57 6.96 -6.62
CA LEU A 62 -13.15 6.62 -6.74
C LEU A 62 -12.54 6.31 -5.38
N CYS A 63 -12.77 7.15 -4.39
CA CYS A 63 -12.32 6.92 -3.02
C CYS A 63 -12.85 5.60 -2.47
N GLN A 64 -14.14 5.35 -2.65
CA GLN A 64 -14.78 4.12 -2.21
C GLN A 64 -14.15 2.90 -2.87
N ARG A 65 -13.90 2.96 -4.18
CA ARG A 65 -13.29 1.86 -4.92
C ARG A 65 -11.86 1.57 -4.44
N VAL A 66 -11.05 2.59 -4.22
CA VAL A 66 -9.70 2.44 -3.67
C VAL A 66 -9.75 1.76 -2.30
N LEU A 67 -10.62 2.22 -1.41
CA LEU A 67 -10.77 1.62 -0.08
C LEU A 67 -11.24 0.16 -0.15
N GLU A 68 -12.13 -0.17 -1.09
CA GLU A 68 -12.58 -1.54 -1.32
C GLU A 68 -11.43 -2.44 -1.76
N ILE A 69 -10.62 -2.00 -2.73
CA ILE A 69 -9.46 -2.78 -3.20
C ILE A 69 -8.50 -3.07 -2.05
N VAL A 70 -8.16 -2.06 -1.26
CA VAL A 70 -7.25 -2.23 -0.12
C VAL A 70 -7.84 -3.18 0.91
N ARG A 71 -9.13 -3.06 1.18
CA ARG A 71 -9.81 -3.93 2.16
C ARG A 71 -9.86 -5.38 1.70
N GLU A 72 -10.18 -5.61 0.43
CA GLU A 72 -10.31 -6.95 -0.12
C GLU A 72 -8.96 -7.65 -0.29
N ARG A 73 -7.95 -6.92 -0.74
CA ARG A 73 -6.67 -7.50 -1.12
C ARG A 73 -5.57 -7.32 -0.07
N GLY A 74 -5.77 -6.45 0.91
CA GLY A 74 -4.76 -6.09 1.90
C GLY A 74 -3.63 -5.23 1.33
N LYS A 75 -3.77 -4.77 0.10
CA LYS A 75 -2.82 -3.96 -0.65
C LYS A 75 -3.53 -3.17 -1.74
N LEU A 76 -2.91 -2.10 -2.22
CA LEU A 76 -3.44 -1.39 -3.38
C LEU A 76 -2.88 -1.99 -4.67
N HIS A 77 -3.63 -2.88 -5.27
CA HIS A 77 -3.26 -3.60 -6.49
C HIS A 77 -4.49 -3.69 -7.38
N ASN A 78 -4.56 -2.84 -8.39
CA ASN A 78 -5.71 -2.80 -9.28
C ASN A 78 -5.76 -4.09 -10.12
N PRO A 79 -6.86 -4.86 -10.03
CA PRO A 79 -6.98 -6.12 -10.77
C PRO A 79 -7.03 -5.96 -12.29
N VAL A 80 -7.45 -4.79 -12.79
CA VAL A 80 -7.56 -4.55 -14.23
C VAL A 80 -6.20 -4.22 -14.84
N THR A 81 -5.47 -3.27 -14.28
CA THR A 81 -4.16 -2.84 -14.78
C THR A 81 -2.99 -3.62 -14.21
N ASN A 82 -3.25 -4.41 -13.16
CA ASN A 82 -2.23 -5.16 -12.42
C ASN A 82 -1.11 -4.25 -11.87
N SER A 83 -1.47 -3.07 -11.41
CA SER A 83 -0.54 -2.07 -10.91
C SER A 83 -1.05 -1.39 -9.63
N GLY A 84 -0.19 -0.67 -8.96
CA GLY A 84 -0.49 0.03 -7.71
C GLY A 84 0.08 1.44 -7.69
N GLY A 85 1.20 1.65 -7.02
CA GLY A 85 1.81 2.97 -6.87
C GLY A 85 2.87 3.00 -5.79
N MET A 86 3.07 4.16 -5.20
CA MET A 86 4.05 4.42 -4.14
C MET A 86 3.39 5.10 -2.94
N LEU A 87 4.05 5.06 -1.79
CA LEU A 87 3.60 5.77 -0.60
C LEU A 87 4.66 6.72 -0.06
N TYR A 88 4.17 7.76 0.61
CA TYR A 88 4.95 8.64 1.47
C TYR A 88 4.38 8.52 2.89
N GLY A 89 5.28 8.45 3.86
CA GLY A 89 4.86 8.36 5.25
C GLY A 89 6.00 8.54 6.23
N THR A 90 5.69 8.30 7.49
CA THR A 90 6.61 8.46 8.61
C THR A 90 6.85 7.10 9.26
N VAL A 91 8.10 6.77 9.52
CA VAL A 91 8.48 5.54 10.22
C VAL A 91 7.97 5.58 11.66
N VAL A 92 7.25 4.53 12.06
CA VAL A 92 6.73 4.38 13.43
C VAL A 92 7.63 3.46 14.24
N GLU A 93 7.94 2.28 13.70
CA GLU A 93 8.66 1.24 14.40
C GLU A 93 9.39 0.34 13.42
N LEU A 94 10.53 -0.20 13.83
CA LEU A 94 11.29 -1.16 13.05
C LEU A 94 11.32 -2.50 13.80
N GLY A 95 11.12 -3.59 13.07
CA GLY A 95 11.25 -4.93 13.59
C GLY A 95 12.69 -5.22 14.04
N PRO A 96 12.88 -6.00 15.12
CA PRO A 96 14.22 -6.21 15.70
C PRO A 96 15.20 -6.93 14.77
N SER A 97 14.71 -7.64 13.76
CA SER A 97 15.53 -8.35 12.76
C SER A 97 15.61 -7.64 11.42
N TYR A 98 15.03 -6.45 11.31
CA TYR A 98 15.10 -5.67 10.06
C TYR A 98 16.56 -5.24 9.80
N PRO A 99 17.12 -5.60 8.60
CA PRO A 99 18.51 -5.27 8.28
C PRO A 99 18.64 -3.79 7.89
N ASN A 100 18.71 -2.93 8.87
CA ASN A 100 18.63 -1.47 8.73
C ASN A 100 19.91 -0.86 8.13
N ILE A 101 20.20 -1.17 6.87
CA ILE A 101 21.41 -0.71 6.17
C ILE A 101 21.44 0.79 5.92
N TYR A 102 20.28 1.44 5.88
CA TYR A 102 20.16 2.89 5.67
C TYR A 102 20.01 3.67 6.97
N HIS A 103 20.12 3.00 8.11
CA HIS A 103 20.02 3.63 9.45
C HIS A 103 18.72 4.43 9.64
N ILE A 104 17.60 3.86 9.18
CA ILE A 104 16.26 4.44 9.35
C ILE A 104 15.91 4.45 10.84
N ARG A 105 15.26 5.50 11.30
CA ARG A 105 14.81 5.65 12.68
C ARG A 105 13.32 6.02 12.74
N PRO A 106 12.64 5.72 13.86
CA PRO A 106 11.30 6.24 14.10
C PRO A 106 11.26 7.76 13.90
N LYS A 107 10.17 8.26 13.30
CA LYS A 107 9.93 9.65 12.91
C LYS A 107 10.60 10.09 11.60
N ASP A 108 11.47 9.28 11.01
CA ASP A 108 12.00 9.58 9.69
C ASP A 108 10.87 9.57 8.66
N GLU A 109 10.92 10.52 7.73
CA GLU A 109 10.03 10.54 6.58
C GLU A 109 10.62 9.71 5.45
N ILE A 110 9.79 8.90 4.80
CA ILE A 110 10.23 8.02 3.72
C ILE A 110 9.27 8.05 2.53
N ILE A 111 9.81 7.75 1.37
CA ILE A 111 9.05 7.39 0.17
C ILE A 111 9.41 5.95 -0.17
N SER A 112 8.39 5.10 -0.34
CA SER A 112 8.62 3.72 -0.69
C SER A 112 8.98 3.59 -2.16
N LEU A 113 10.09 2.92 -2.46
CA LEU A 113 10.42 2.49 -3.83
C LEU A 113 9.74 1.16 -4.17
N SER A 114 9.28 0.43 -3.16
CA SER A 114 8.48 -0.78 -3.37
C SER A 114 7.07 -0.39 -3.81
N SER A 115 6.55 -1.12 -4.79
CA SER A 115 5.19 -0.89 -5.27
C SER A 115 4.17 -1.17 -4.18
N LEU A 116 3.06 -0.44 -4.19
CA LEU A 116 1.90 -0.73 -3.34
C LEU A 116 1.32 -2.13 -3.62
N THR A 117 1.62 -2.72 -4.78
CA THR A 117 1.21 -4.08 -5.12
C THR A 117 1.85 -5.16 -4.24
N VAL A 118 2.93 -4.85 -3.54
CA VAL A 118 3.64 -5.77 -2.65
C VAL A 118 3.64 -5.29 -1.20
N THR A 119 2.93 -4.21 -0.91
CA THR A 119 2.96 -3.55 0.41
C THR A 119 1.66 -3.80 1.17
N PRO A 120 1.71 -4.46 2.34
CA PRO A 120 0.54 -4.54 3.22
C PRO A 120 0.07 -3.12 3.58
N LEU A 121 -1.19 -2.82 3.32
CA LEU A 121 -1.73 -1.49 3.43
C LEU A 121 -3.07 -1.49 4.16
N HIS A 122 -3.21 -0.61 5.14
CA HIS A 122 -4.44 -0.38 5.86
C HIS A 122 -4.78 1.10 5.78
N ILE A 123 -5.92 1.44 5.17
CA ILE A 123 -6.39 2.82 5.03
C ILE A 123 -7.79 2.89 5.63
N THR A 124 -7.99 3.83 6.55
CA THR A 124 -9.29 4.06 7.18
C THR A 124 -10.08 5.14 6.45
N GLN A 125 -9.39 6.13 5.88
CA GLN A 125 -10.04 7.30 5.29
C GLN A 125 -9.16 7.94 4.23
N ILE A 126 -9.78 8.46 3.17
CA ILE A 126 -9.12 9.32 2.20
C ILE A 126 -9.54 10.75 2.50
N LEU A 127 -8.56 11.61 2.79
CA LEU A 127 -8.78 12.98 3.22
C LEU A 127 -8.86 13.95 2.04
N ARG A 128 -8.10 13.70 0.99
CA ARG A 128 -7.99 14.59 -0.16
C ARG A 128 -7.53 13.83 -1.39
N ILE A 129 -7.99 14.27 -2.57
CA ILE A 129 -7.57 13.74 -3.87
C ILE A 129 -7.01 14.86 -4.72
N ASP A 130 -5.87 14.61 -5.35
CA ASP A 130 -5.34 15.42 -6.44
C ASP A 130 -5.38 14.56 -7.71
N CYS A 131 -6.33 14.87 -8.60
CA CYS A 131 -6.52 14.11 -9.83
C CYS A 131 -5.42 14.35 -10.88
N GLU A 132 -4.73 15.47 -10.82
CA GLU A 132 -3.64 15.76 -11.77
C GLU A 132 -2.41 14.93 -11.48
N SER A 133 -2.06 14.79 -10.20
CA SER A 133 -0.88 14.03 -9.77
C SER A 133 -1.20 12.59 -9.38
N ALA A 134 -2.46 12.19 -9.39
CA ALA A 134 -2.93 10.89 -8.92
C ALA A 134 -2.49 10.60 -7.48
N GLN A 135 -2.56 11.61 -6.64
CA GLN A 135 -2.20 11.52 -5.21
C GLN A 135 -3.43 11.56 -4.33
N LEU A 136 -3.41 10.72 -3.30
CA LEU A 136 -4.43 10.69 -2.26
C LEU A 136 -3.77 10.91 -0.90
N GLU A 137 -4.25 11.92 -0.19
CA GLU A 137 -3.90 12.12 1.21
C GLU A 137 -4.79 11.20 2.04
N VAL A 138 -4.18 10.36 2.88
CA VAL A 138 -4.87 9.26 3.56
C VAL A 138 -4.58 9.25 5.05
N GLU A 139 -5.42 8.49 5.75
CA GLU A 139 -5.29 8.17 7.16
C GLU A 139 -5.46 6.66 7.32
N GLY A 140 -4.55 6.06 8.09
CA GLY A 140 -4.62 4.61 8.28
C GLY A 140 -3.62 4.06 9.27
#